data_ab6c7134515a4a80e20fb9a6aa9b202e
#
_entry.id   ab6c7134515a4a80e20fb9a6aa9b202e
#
_cell.length_a   1.000
_cell.length_b   1.000
_cell.length_c   1.000
_cell.angle_alpha   90.00
_cell.angle_beta   90.00
_cell.angle_gamma   90.00
#
_symmetry.space_group_name_H-M   'P 1'
#
loop_
_entity.id
_entity.type
_entity.pdbx_description
1 polymer ?
#
loop_
_entity_poly.entity_id
_entity_poly.type
_entity_poly.pdbx_seq_one_letter_code
_entity_poly.pdbx_strand_id
1 'polypeptide(L)'
;YLYKVVRSLSVDAIRRRRVIDRYNDYAIREEEDQEFFLENILESEVFLLVQSVFDELSPACREVYQLSLNGKSHEEIAQLMNISINTVKKHKNNANHYMRERLQHILSFLVWL
;
A
#
# COMPACT_ATOMS: atom_id res chain seq x y z
N TYR A 1 -1.71 1.90 -7.64
CA TYR A 1 -0.80 0.79 -7.95
C TYR A 1 -0.22 0.17 -6.69
N LEU A 2 0.44 0.96 -5.84
CA LEU A 2 1.00 0.48 -4.58
C LEU A 2 -0.06 -0.09 -3.63
N TYR A 3 -1.20 0.56 -3.54
CA TYR A 3 -2.33 0.08 -2.74
C TYR A 3 -2.78 -1.32 -3.16
N LYS A 4 -2.89 -1.56 -4.47
CA LYS A 4 -3.28 -2.88 -5.00
C LYS A 4 -2.25 -3.96 -4.72
N VAL A 5 -0.96 -3.63 -4.83
CA VAL A 5 0.13 -4.56 -4.52
C VAL A 5 0.13 -4.94 -3.04
N VAL A 6 0.03 -3.96 -2.16
CA VAL A 6 -0.01 -4.18 -0.70
C VAL A 6 -1.24 -5.00 -0.31
N ARG A 7 -2.41 -4.66 -0.87
CA ARG A 7 -3.65 -5.41 -0.64
C ARG A 7 -3.52 -6.87 -1.08
N SER A 8 -2.98 -7.12 -2.27
CA SER A 8 -2.77 -8.47 -2.79
C SER A 8 -1.85 -9.29 -1.90
N LEU A 9 -0.71 -8.73 -1.48
CA LEU A 9 0.23 -9.40 -0.59
C LEU A 9 -0.38 -9.69 0.79
N SER A 10 -1.15 -8.75 1.34
CA SER A 10 -1.81 -8.92 2.65
C SER A 10 -2.90 -9.98 2.59
N VAL A 11 -3.70 -10.01 1.53
CA VAL A 11 -4.74 -11.02 1.32
C VAL A 11 -4.11 -12.41 1.17
N ASP A 12 -3.02 -12.54 0.40
CA ASP A 12 -2.32 -13.80 0.23
C ASP A 12 -1.74 -14.32 1.55
N ALA A 13 -1.16 -13.45 2.36
CA ALA A 13 -0.62 -13.82 3.67
C ALA A 13 -1.73 -14.35 4.60
N ILE A 14 -2.90 -13.73 4.60
CA ILE A 14 -4.05 -14.15 5.40
C ILE A 14 -4.64 -15.44 4.87
N ARG A 15 -4.74 -15.61 3.56
CA ARG A 15 -5.18 -16.86 2.95
C ARG A 15 -4.27 -18.03 3.32
N ARG A 16 -2.96 -17.83 3.37
CA ARG A 16 -2.00 -18.85 3.82
C ARG A 16 -2.25 -19.24 5.27
N ARG A 17 -2.47 -18.28 6.17
CA ARG A 17 -2.82 -18.55 7.57
C ARG A 17 -4.13 -19.33 7.69
N ARG A 18 -5.14 -18.98 6.89
CA ARG A 18 -6.42 -19.68 6.88
C ARG A 18 -6.33 -21.14 6.42
N VAL A 19 -5.46 -21.43 5.44
CA VAL A 19 -5.25 -22.82 5.00
C VAL A 19 -4.71 -23.67 6.13
N ILE A 20 -3.87 -23.13 6.99
CA ILE A 20 -3.34 -23.81 8.17
C ILE A 20 -4.44 -23.97 9.23
N ASP A 21 -5.28 -22.97 9.45
CA ASP A 21 -6.38 -23.01 10.42
C ASP A 21 -7.58 -23.84 9.96
N ARG A 22 -7.78 -24.01 8.65
CA ARG A 22 -8.85 -24.84 8.07
C ARG A 22 -8.76 -26.32 8.43
N TYR A 23 -7.59 -26.82 8.73
CA TYR A 23 -7.45 -28.20 9.25
C TYR A 23 -8.05 -28.37 10.63
N ASN A 24 -8.37 -27.27 11.33
CA ASN A 24 -8.82 -27.27 12.70
C ASN A 24 -10.27 -26.80 12.92
N ASP A 25 -10.98 -26.28 11.89
CA ASP A 25 -12.32 -25.68 12.06
C ASP A 25 -13.34 -26.11 11.00
N TYR A 26 -14.50 -26.60 11.48
CA TYR A 26 -15.61 -27.12 10.67
C TYR A 26 -16.65 -26.08 10.23
N ALA A 27 -16.37 -24.78 10.30
CA ALA A 27 -17.37 -23.73 10.07
C ALA A 27 -17.33 -23.15 8.64
N ILE A 28 -17.82 -23.92 7.67
CA ILE A 28 -17.85 -23.53 6.25
C ILE A 28 -18.84 -22.37 5.95
N ARG A 29 -19.84 -22.15 6.79
CA ARG A 29 -20.89 -21.11 6.56
C ARG A 29 -20.57 -19.73 7.13
N GLU A 30 -19.64 -19.63 8.06
CA GLU A 30 -19.17 -18.35 8.62
C GLU A 30 -18.05 -17.75 7.80
N GLU A 31 -17.50 -18.49 6.82
CA GLU A 31 -16.35 -18.08 6.04
C GLU A 31 -16.59 -16.86 5.14
N GLU A 32 -17.76 -16.77 4.48
CA GLU A 32 -18.05 -15.64 3.57
C GLU A 32 -18.20 -14.32 4.33
N ASP A 33 -18.91 -14.32 5.47
CA ASP A 33 -19.09 -13.13 6.30
C ASP A 33 -17.78 -12.75 7.01
N GLN A 34 -16.98 -13.72 7.44
CA GLN A 34 -15.64 -13.49 7.99
C GLN A 34 -14.68 -12.99 6.94
N GLU A 35 -14.74 -13.50 5.72
CA GLU A 35 -13.91 -13.05 4.61
C GLU A 35 -14.18 -11.59 4.27
N PHE A 36 -15.47 -11.20 4.18
CA PHE A 36 -15.88 -9.82 3.95
C PHE A 36 -15.44 -8.90 5.09
N PHE A 37 -15.62 -9.32 6.33
CA PHE A 37 -15.22 -8.56 7.52
C PHE A 37 -13.70 -8.39 7.59
N LEU A 38 -12.95 -9.46 7.32
CA LEU A 38 -11.49 -9.41 7.28
C LEU A 38 -10.96 -8.56 6.13
N GLU A 39 -11.59 -8.61 4.95
CA GLU A 39 -11.23 -7.74 3.84
C GLU A 39 -11.42 -6.26 4.19
N ASN A 40 -12.51 -5.90 4.86
CA ASN A 40 -12.76 -4.54 5.30
C ASN A 40 -11.75 -4.07 6.36
N ILE A 41 -11.43 -4.91 7.34
CA ILE A 41 -10.41 -4.63 8.34
C ILE A 41 -9.05 -4.46 7.68
N LEU A 42 -8.70 -5.35 6.74
CA LEU A 42 -7.47 -5.30 5.98
C LEU A 42 -7.34 -4.03 5.15
N GLU A 43 -8.41 -3.61 4.49
CA GLU A 43 -8.39 -2.35 3.73
C GLU A 43 -8.11 -1.17 4.63
N SER A 44 -8.69 -1.12 5.83
CA SER A 44 -8.44 -0.06 6.80
C SER A 44 -7.01 -0.10 7.32
N GLU A 45 -6.48 -1.27 7.67
CA GLU A 45 -5.11 -1.45 8.13
C GLU A 45 -4.09 -1.14 7.03
N VAL A 46 -4.35 -1.60 5.81
CA VAL A 46 -3.50 -1.30 4.65
C VAL A 46 -3.49 0.20 4.38
N PHE A 47 -4.63 0.87 4.44
CA PHE A 47 -4.71 2.32 4.27
C PHE A 47 -3.85 3.05 5.31
N LEU A 48 -3.96 2.69 6.59
CA LEU A 48 -3.17 3.28 7.65
C LEU A 48 -1.67 3.00 7.48
N LEU A 49 -1.32 1.80 7.05
CA LEU A 49 0.06 1.43 6.78
C LEU A 49 0.65 2.24 5.63
N VAL A 50 -0.07 2.35 4.51
CA VAL A 50 0.34 3.16 3.36
C VAL A 50 0.48 4.63 3.77
N GLN A 51 -0.47 5.15 4.55
CA GLN A 51 -0.42 6.52 5.07
C GLN A 51 0.82 6.75 5.94
N SER A 52 1.11 5.80 6.83
CA SER A 52 2.28 5.85 7.70
C SER A 52 3.59 5.91 6.92
N VAL A 53 3.75 5.07 5.90
CA VAL A 53 4.94 5.06 5.04
C VAL A 53 5.00 6.32 4.17
N PHE A 54 3.86 6.79 3.68
CA PHE A 54 3.76 8.03 2.93
C PHE A 54 4.26 9.22 3.74
N ASP A 55 3.93 9.29 5.03
CA ASP A 55 4.37 10.35 5.93
C ASP A 55 5.89 10.32 6.19
N GLU A 56 6.57 9.20 5.95
CA GLU A 56 8.02 9.08 6.04
C GLU A 56 8.76 9.72 4.86
N LEU A 57 8.08 9.98 3.73
CA LEU A 57 8.69 10.57 2.55
C LEU A 57 9.18 12.00 2.83
N SER A 58 10.22 12.43 2.08
CA SER A 58 10.63 13.83 2.12
C SER A 58 9.49 14.75 1.70
N PRO A 59 9.43 16.00 2.19
CA PRO A 59 8.34 16.92 1.83
C PRO A 59 8.13 17.09 0.34
N ALA A 60 9.20 17.21 -0.43
CA ALA A 60 9.13 17.36 -1.89
C ALA A 60 8.58 16.10 -2.57
N CYS A 61 9.06 14.92 -2.21
CA CYS A 61 8.57 13.64 -2.76
C CYS A 61 7.11 13.43 -2.40
N ARG A 62 6.73 13.72 -1.17
CA ARG A 62 5.35 13.59 -0.69
C ARG A 62 4.40 14.50 -1.46
N GLU A 63 4.77 15.75 -1.67
CA GLU A 63 3.95 16.71 -2.42
C GLU A 63 3.79 16.31 -3.89
N VAL A 64 4.88 15.91 -4.55
CA VAL A 64 4.83 15.38 -5.92
C VAL A 64 3.90 14.17 -6.02
N TYR A 65 4.05 13.24 -5.10
CA TYR A 65 3.25 12.02 -5.10
C TYR A 65 1.77 12.32 -4.86
N GLN A 66 1.46 13.21 -3.94
CA GLN A 66 0.09 13.60 -3.63
C GLN A 66 -0.59 14.31 -4.82
N LEU A 67 0.10 15.21 -5.50
CA LEU A 67 -0.41 15.87 -6.70
C LEU A 67 -0.63 14.84 -7.82
N SER A 68 0.25 13.87 -7.95
CA SER A 68 0.08 12.78 -8.91
C SER A 68 -1.16 11.93 -8.62
N LEU A 69 -1.43 11.63 -7.35
CA LEU A 69 -2.63 10.91 -6.93
C LEU A 69 -3.92 11.70 -7.20
N ASN A 70 -3.84 13.02 -7.16
CA ASN A 70 -4.96 13.91 -7.48
C ASN A 70 -5.20 14.07 -9.00
N GLY A 71 -4.46 13.33 -9.82
CA GLY A 71 -4.64 13.32 -11.27
C GLY A 71 -3.86 14.38 -12.01
N LYS A 72 -2.95 15.11 -11.35
CA LYS A 72 -2.10 16.12 -12.00
C LYS A 72 -1.06 15.46 -12.89
N SER A 73 -0.84 16.01 -14.09
CA SER A 73 0.22 15.58 -14.99
C SER A 73 1.59 16.01 -14.48
N HIS A 74 2.65 15.38 -14.98
CA HIS A 74 4.02 15.78 -14.65
C HIS A 74 4.29 17.27 -14.97
N GLU A 75 3.75 17.75 -16.09
CA GLU A 75 3.87 19.14 -16.51
C GLU A 75 3.18 20.10 -15.53
N GLU A 76 1.96 19.77 -15.12
CA GLU A 76 1.22 20.54 -14.13
C GLU A 76 1.91 20.59 -12.77
N ILE A 77 2.43 19.46 -12.32
CA ILE A 77 3.18 19.37 -11.07
C ILE A 77 4.45 20.21 -11.14
N ALA A 78 5.17 20.13 -12.26
CA ALA A 78 6.38 20.92 -12.48
C ALA A 78 6.09 22.42 -12.38
N GLN A 79 4.99 22.87 -12.97
CA GLN A 79 4.56 24.27 -12.88
C GLN A 79 4.16 24.67 -11.47
N LEU A 80 3.37 23.85 -10.79
CA LEU A 80 2.90 24.14 -9.43
C LEU A 80 4.02 24.21 -8.41
N MET A 81 5.03 23.36 -8.56
CA MET A 81 6.18 23.28 -7.64
C MET A 81 7.38 24.11 -8.09
N ASN A 82 7.31 24.70 -9.29
CA ASN A 82 8.42 25.46 -9.89
C ASN A 82 9.72 24.63 -10.00
N ILE A 83 9.61 23.42 -10.50
CA ILE A 83 10.72 22.48 -10.74
C ILE A 83 10.61 21.92 -12.16
N SER A 84 11.67 21.26 -12.64
CA SER A 84 11.65 20.64 -13.96
C SER A 84 10.82 19.36 -13.98
N ILE A 85 10.32 18.98 -15.16
CA ILE A 85 9.59 17.72 -15.37
C ILE A 85 10.48 16.51 -14.98
N ASN A 86 11.75 16.55 -15.28
CA ASN A 86 12.68 15.50 -14.91
C ASN A 86 12.80 15.36 -13.39
N THR A 87 12.79 16.47 -12.66
CA THR A 87 12.79 16.46 -11.19
C THR A 87 11.50 15.86 -10.64
N VAL A 88 10.35 16.17 -11.25
CA VAL A 88 9.05 15.57 -10.88
C VAL A 88 9.12 14.05 -11.05
N LYS A 89 9.59 13.57 -12.18
CA LYS A 89 9.73 12.13 -12.45
C LYS A 89 10.67 11.46 -11.46
N LYS A 90 11.77 12.11 -11.12
CA LYS A 90 12.75 11.60 -10.14
C LYS A 90 12.11 11.47 -8.75
N HIS A 91 11.41 12.50 -8.28
CA HIS A 91 10.73 12.47 -6.99
C HIS A 91 9.66 11.38 -6.95
N LYS A 92 8.88 11.25 -8.01
CA LYS A 92 7.85 10.21 -8.11
C LYS A 92 8.43 8.81 -8.08
N ASN A 93 9.52 8.57 -8.83
CA ASN A 93 10.20 7.27 -8.85
C ASN A 93 10.83 6.96 -7.49
N ASN A 94 11.46 7.92 -6.84
CA ASN A 94 12.04 7.76 -5.52
C ASN A 94 10.95 7.45 -4.48
N ALA A 95 9.83 8.16 -4.53
CA ALA A 95 8.69 7.91 -3.64
C ALA A 95 8.13 6.50 -3.83
N ASN A 96 7.91 6.08 -5.08
CA ASN A 96 7.42 4.74 -5.41
C ASN A 96 8.37 3.65 -4.90
N HIS A 97 9.66 3.83 -5.13
CA HIS A 97 10.67 2.87 -4.72
C HIS A 97 10.75 2.75 -3.19
N TYR A 98 10.80 3.87 -2.50
CA TYR A 98 10.82 3.93 -1.05
C TYR A 98 9.60 3.25 -0.43
N MET A 99 8.41 3.62 -0.90
CA MET A 99 7.17 3.05 -0.38
C MET A 99 7.09 1.54 -0.64
N ARG A 100 7.50 1.09 -1.82
CA ARG A 100 7.51 -0.33 -2.16
C ARG A 100 8.44 -1.12 -1.24
N GLU A 101 9.66 -0.65 -1.04
CA GLU A 101 10.62 -1.32 -0.16
C GLU A 101 10.15 -1.38 1.29
N ARG A 102 9.67 -0.25 1.82
CA ARG A 102 9.18 -0.19 3.20
C ARG A 102 7.96 -1.09 3.41
N LEU A 103 7.01 -1.05 2.50
CA LEU A 103 5.81 -1.88 2.61
C LEU A 103 6.13 -3.36 2.48
N GLN A 104 7.01 -3.75 1.57
CA GLN A 104 7.46 -5.14 1.44
C GLN A 104 8.18 -5.61 2.70
N HIS A 105 9.03 -4.78 3.28
CA HIS A 105 9.75 -5.10 4.51
C HIS A 105 8.80 -5.33 5.69
N ILE A 106 7.84 -4.44 5.88
CA ILE A 106 6.82 -4.57 6.94
C ILE A 106 5.96 -5.82 6.74
N LEU A 107 5.52 -6.07 5.50
CA LEU A 107 4.71 -7.25 5.19
C LEU A 107 5.50 -8.55 5.38
N SER A 108 6.77 -8.58 5.00
CA SER A 108 7.65 -9.73 5.25
C SER A 108 7.78 -10.02 6.74
N PHE A 109 7.94 -8.98 7.55
CA PHE A 109 8.01 -9.11 9.00
C PHE A 109 6.71 -9.69 9.59
N LEU A 110 5.55 -9.22 9.12
CA LEU A 110 4.24 -9.71 9.56
C LEU A 110 3.99 -11.16 9.14
N VAL A 111 4.49 -11.57 7.98
CA VAL A 111 4.34 -12.95 7.50
C VAL A 111 5.18 -13.93 8.33
N TRP A 112 6.32 -13.48 8.88
CA TRP A 112 7.19 -14.30 9.72
C TRP A 112 6.73 -14.40 11.18
N LEU A 113 5.82 -13.53 11.61
CA LEU A 113 5.20 -13.63 12.93
C LEU A 113 4.01 -14.58 12.93
#